data_eee7112fcf43f749d676d70f54c971b7
#
_entry.id   eee7112fcf43f749d676d70f54c971b7
#
_cell.length_a   1.000
_cell.length_b   1.000
_cell.length_c   1.000
_cell.angle_alpha   90.00
_cell.angle_beta   90.00
_cell.angle_gamma   90.00
#
_symmetry.space_group_name_H-M   'P 1'
#
loop_
_entity.id
_entity.type
_entity.pdbx_description
1 polymer ?
#
loop_
_entity_poly.entity_id
_entity_poly.type
_entity_poly.pdbx_seq_one_letter_code
_entity_poly.pdbx_strand_id
1 'polypeptide(L)'
;MDKLSFNIFPNVNFIDLCMYQFGHEQCEPGHSFGPATRNHYLFHYVLSGTGTLMADNAKGITQTYNIKSRQGFLIFPGQINTYIADDKLPWEYIWIEFDGLRVKEALTTTELTKNNPVYHTHSKDIREKLVEEMLYITRHPSESPYHLIGHMYLFLDYLMQSAKSSKLVSGGKMSDFYIKEAMNYIEQNFQNDISIEDIAGVCGINRSYLGKIFKNSVGHSPQEFLMNYRMIKATELLKLTSLSIADVGSAVGYENQLHFSRAFKNIYGVAPREWRNEHK
;
A
#
# COMPACT_ATOMS: atom_id res chain seq x y z
N MET A 1 19.86 5.10 20.71
CA MET A 1 18.78 5.19 19.68
C MET A 1 17.65 5.98 20.29
N ASP A 2 17.07 6.89 19.56
CA ASP A 2 15.90 7.62 20.06
C ASP A 2 14.76 6.63 20.29
N LYS A 3 13.97 6.85 21.36
CA LYS A 3 12.87 5.94 21.74
C LYS A 3 11.80 5.84 20.65
N LEU A 4 11.65 6.88 19.84
CA LEU A 4 10.72 6.95 18.71
C LEU A 4 11.42 7.55 17.50
N SER A 5 11.35 6.88 16.37
CA SER A 5 11.62 7.46 15.05
C SER A 5 10.37 7.32 14.16
N PHE A 6 9.94 8.42 13.58
CA PHE A 6 8.81 8.48 12.66
C PHE A 6 9.24 9.23 11.41
N ASN A 7 9.08 8.60 10.26
CA ASN A 7 9.51 9.14 8.97
C ASN A 7 8.37 9.06 7.97
N ILE A 8 8.16 10.15 7.24
CA ILE A 8 7.24 10.19 6.10
C ILE A 8 8.06 9.95 4.85
N PHE A 9 7.65 8.97 4.06
CA PHE A 9 8.30 8.69 2.79
C PHE A 9 7.96 9.78 1.77
N PRO A 10 8.95 10.39 1.09
CA PRO A 10 8.66 11.34 0.01
C PRO A 10 8.03 10.58 -1.15
N ASN A 11 6.72 10.70 -1.29
CA ASN A 11 5.94 9.96 -2.28
C ASN A 11 6.31 10.45 -3.69
N VAL A 12 7.20 9.73 -4.36
CA VAL A 12 7.66 10.04 -5.71
C VAL A 12 7.24 8.89 -6.62
N ASN A 13 6.10 9.04 -7.28
CA ASN A 13 5.72 8.30 -8.50
C ASN A 13 5.78 6.75 -8.48
N PHE A 14 5.75 6.13 -7.31
CA PHE A 14 5.67 4.68 -7.21
C PHE A 14 4.20 4.25 -7.14
N ILE A 15 3.71 3.56 -8.19
CA ILE A 15 2.32 3.13 -8.30
C ILE A 15 2.16 1.67 -7.90
N ASP A 16 3.12 0.84 -8.29
CA ASP A 16 3.08 -0.60 -8.02
C ASP A 16 3.27 -0.92 -6.55
N LEU A 17 4.12 -0.15 -5.89
CA LEU A 17 4.46 -0.25 -4.48
C LEU A 17 4.80 1.14 -3.95
N CYS A 18 3.95 1.68 -3.10
CA CYS A 18 4.14 2.96 -2.41
C CYS A 18 4.40 2.71 -0.94
N MET A 19 5.34 3.43 -0.36
CA MET A 19 5.54 3.54 1.07
C MET A 19 5.05 4.91 1.53
N TYR A 20 4.37 5.01 2.68
CA TYR A 20 3.82 6.28 3.19
C TYR A 20 4.59 6.77 4.39
N GLN A 21 4.77 5.90 5.37
CA GLN A 21 5.51 6.19 6.58
C GLN A 21 6.14 4.92 7.14
N PHE A 22 7.17 5.10 7.91
CA PHE A 22 7.87 4.03 8.58
C PHE A 22 8.53 4.54 9.85
N GLY A 23 8.81 3.65 10.77
CA GLY A 23 9.45 4.06 12.00
C GLY A 23 9.78 2.91 12.94
N HIS A 24 10.26 3.30 14.09
CA HIS A 24 10.66 2.43 15.18
C HIS A 24 10.21 3.08 16.50
N GLU A 25 9.72 2.30 17.43
CA GLU A 25 9.35 2.76 18.75
C GLU A 25 9.65 1.72 19.83
N GLN A 26 10.32 2.16 20.88
CA GLN A 26 10.41 1.46 22.15
C GLN A 26 9.31 2.02 23.06
N CYS A 27 8.22 1.29 23.17
CA CYS A 27 7.04 1.76 23.89
C CYS A 27 7.25 1.84 25.40
N GLU A 28 6.58 2.80 26.03
CA GLU A 28 6.39 2.83 27.48
C GLU A 28 5.32 1.79 27.89
N PRO A 29 5.32 1.34 29.16
CA PRO A 29 4.27 0.48 29.70
C PRO A 29 2.87 1.01 29.43
N GLY A 30 1.98 0.17 28.92
CA GLY A 30 0.61 0.55 28.59
C GLY A 30 0.45 1.52 27.42
N HIS A 31 1.52 1.86 26.71
CA HIS A 31 1.42 2.74 25.53
C HIS A 31 0.40 2.17 24.54
N SER A 32 -0.54 3.02 24.11
CA SER A 32 -1.69 2.62 23.32
C SER A 32 -1.85 3.52 22.10
N PHE A 33 -2.18 2.91 20.94
CA PHE A 33 -2.58 3.62 19.75
C PHE A 33 -3.93 3.11 19.27
N GLY A 34 -4.83 4.02 18.96
CA GLY A 34 -6.19 3.74 18.50
C GLY A 34 -7.26 4.08 19.54
N PRO A 35 -8.57 3.81 19.24
CA PRO A 35 -9.04 3.20 17.99
C PRO A 35 -8.80 4.08 16.76
N ALA A 36 -8.32 3.47 15.68
CA ALA A 36 -8.00 4.17 14.44
C ALA A 36 -8.35 3.33 13.21
N THR A 37 -8.51 3.99 12.07
CA THR A 37 -8.58 3.37 10.74
C THR A 37 -7.53 3.99 9.84
N ARG A 38 -7.07 3.22 8.84
CA ARG A 38 -6.12 3.68 7.81
C ARG A 38 -6.61 3.27 6.44
N ASN A 39 -6.19 4.01 5.42
CA ASN A 39 -6.53 3.69 4.03
C ASN A 39 -5.50 2.77 3.35
N HIS A 40 -4.40 2.47 4.03
CA HIS A 40 -3.28 1.70 3.52
C HIS A 40 -3.00 0.51 4.45
N TYR A 41 -2.16 -0.41 3.97
CA TYR A 41 -1.64 -1.50 4.80
C TYR A 41 -0.59 -0.98 5.76
N LEU A 42 -0.62 -1.46 7.01
CA LEU A 42 0.39 -1.13 8.01
C LEU A 42 0.90 -2.42 8.65
N PHE A 43 2.16 -2.71 8.43
CA PHE A 43 2.81 -3.89 9.01
C PHE A 43 3.71 -3.49 10.16
N HIS A 44 3.48 -4.11 11.32
CA HIS A 44 4.35 -4.01 12.50
C HIS A 44 5.12 -5.30 12.71
N TYR A 45 6.36 -5.18 13.15
CA TYR A 45 7.15 -6.31 13.61
C TYR A 45 7.70 -6.04 15.01
N VAL A 46 7.44 -6.96 15.95
CA VAL A 46 7.83 -6.84 17.36
C VAL A 46 9.24 -7.41 17.56
N LEU A 47 10.19 -6.52 17.86
CA LEU A 47 11.60 -6.85 18.11
C LEU A 47 11.77 -7.48 19.48
N SER A 48 11.17 -6.88 20.50
CA SER A 48 11.23 -7.35 21.88
C SER A 48 9.91 -7.07 22.60
N GLY A 49 9.68 -7.67 23.75
CA GLY A 49 8.50 -7.44 24.58
C GLY A 49 7.22 -8.11 24.04
N THR A 50 6.08 -7.65 24.56
CA THR A 50 4.75 -8.18 24.24
C THR A 50 3.71 -7.05 24.23
N GLY A 51 2.54 -7.34 23.63
CA GLY A 51 1.41 -6.43 23.63
C GLY A 51 0.17 -7.09 23.03
N THR A 52 -0.89 -6.32 22.94
CA THR A 52 -2.19 -6.77 22.47
C THR A 52 -2.63 -5.97 21.26
N LEU A 53 -3.04 -6.65 20.20
CA LEU A 53 -3.75 -6.07 19.05
C LEU A 53 -5.24 -6.40 19.18
N MET A 54 -6.09 -5.39 19.11
CA MET A 54 -7.53 -5.51 18.91
C MET A 54 -7.83 -4.99 17.51
N ALA A 55 -8.40 -5.82 16.64
CA ALA A 55 -8.67 -5.47 15.26
C ALA A 55 -9.95 -6.14 14.76
N ASP A 56 -10.71 -5.43 13.94
CA ASP A 56 -11.94 -5.95 13.36
C ASP A 56 -11.62 -7.02 12.32
N ASN A 57 -12.32 -8.14 12.41
CA ASN A 57 -12.25 -9.19 11.39
C ASN A 57 -13.02 -8.78 10.11
N ALA A 58 -13.09 -9.68 9.13
CA ALA A 58 -13.80 -9.44 7.87
C ALA A 58 -15.33 -9.21 8.03
N LYS A 59 -15.90 -9.52 9.21
CA LYS A 59 -17.31 -9.28 9.54
C LYS A 59 -17.53 -8.02 10.38
N GLY A 60 -16.48 -7.24 10.65
CA GLY A 60 -16.54 -6.05 11.52
C GLY A 60 -16.64 -6.38 13.00
N ILE A 61 -16.24 -7.59 13.41
CA ILE A 61 -16.24 -8.00 14.82
C ILE A 61 -14.81 -7.90 15.34
N THR A 62 -14.61 -7.12 16.40
CA THR A 62 -13.28 -6.95 17.02
C THR A 62 -12.79 -8.26 17.63
N GLN A 63 -11.57 -8.62 17.25
CA GLN A 63 -10.84 -9.77 17.76
C GLN A 63 -9.59 -9.29 18.50
N THR A 64 -9.19 -10.02 19.53
CA THR A 64 -8.01 -9.72 20.35
C THR A 64 -6.92 -10.73 20.09
N TYR A 65 -5.70 -10.24 19.83
CA TYR A 65 -4.52 -11.04 19.56
C TYR A 65 -3.37 -10.63 20.50
N ASN A 66 -2.81 -11.61 21.20
CA ASN A 66 -1.61 -11.39 22.01
C ASN A 66 -0.38 -11.58 21.12
N ILE A 67 0.40 -10.51 20.99
CA ILE A 67 1.58 -10.46 20.12
C ILE A 67 2.83 -10.51 20.97
N LYS A 68 3.81 -11.30 20.54
CA LYS A 68 5.09 -11.48 21.23
C LYS A 68 6.26 -11.09 20.34
N SER A 69 7.42 -10.94 20.93
CA SER A 69 8.68 -10.83 20.20
C SER A 69 8.81 -11.87 19.09
N ARG A 70 9.37 -11.46 17.95
CA ARG A 70 9.51 -12.26 16.72
C ARG A 70 8.20 -12.56 15.99
N GLN A 71 7.12 -11.92 16.35
CA GLN A 71 5.87 -11.87 15.59
C GLN A 71 5.68 -10.49 14.99
N GLY A 72 4.80 -10.40 14.02
CA GLY A 72 4.32 -9.15 13.47
C GLY A 72 2.81 -9.18 13.34
N PHE A 73 2.24 -8.08 12.90
CA PHE A 73 0.83 -8.01 12.55
C PHE A 73 0.60 -7.03 11.41
N LEU A 74 -0.39 -7.34 10.58
CA LEU A 74 -0.81 -6.52 9.46
C LEU A 74 -2.19 -5.92 9.74
N ILE A 75 -2.28 -4.61 9.64
CA ILE A 75 -3.52 -3.84 9.65
C ILE A 75 -3.91 -3.60 8.20
N PHE A 76 -5.17 -3.87 7.88
CA PHE A 76 -5.72 -3.78 6.53
C PHE A 76 -6.43 -2.43 6.31
N PRO A 77 -6.52 -1.95 5.06
CA PRO A 77 -7.30 -0.76 4.74
C PRO A 77 -8.74 -0.83 5.28
N GLY A 78 -9.17 0.26 5.92
CA GLY A 78 -10.52 0.38 6.52
C GLY A 78 -10.77 -0.50 7.74
N GLN A 79 -9.75 -1.15 8.31
CA GLN A 79 -9.88 -1.97 9.52
C GLN A 79 -9.78 -1.09 10.77
N ILE A 80 -10.79 -1.14 11.65
CA ILE A 80 -10.70 -0.50 12.97
C ILE A 80 -9.73 -1.32 13.83
N ASN A 81 -8.77 -0.66 14.43
CA ASN A 81 -7.75 -1.31 15.23
C ASN A 81 -7.31 -0.46 16.42
N THR A 82 -6.88 -1.15 17.47
CA THR A 82 -6.20 -0.60 18.65
C THR A 82 -5.10 -1.57 19.04
N TYR A 83 -3.92 -1.08 19.40
CA TYR A 83 -2.85 -1.92 19.91
C TYR A 83 -2.22 -1.29 21.15
N ILE A 84 -1.86 -2.13 22.13
CA ILE A 84 -1.46 -1.70 23.46
C ILE A 84 -0.22 -2.51 23.87
N ALA A 85 0.83 -1.82 24.31
CA ALA A 85 2.01 -2.42 24.90
C ALA A 85 1.68 -3.03 26.27
N ASP A 86 2.33 -4.14 26.62
CA ASP A 86 2.20 -4.76 27.95
C ASP A 86 2.75 -3.85 29.04
N ASP A 87 2.13 -3.85 30.21
CA ASP A 87 2.54 -3.00 31.33
C ASP A 87 3.88 -3.42 31.99
N LYS A 88 4.24 -4.69 31.88
CA LYS A 88 5.43 -5.24 32.51
C LYS A 88 6.56 -5.49 31.54
N LEU A 89 6.22 -5.85 30.33
CA LEU A 89 7.15 -6.17 29.26
C LEU A 89 6.72 -5.47 27.95
N PRO A 90 6.71 -4.12 27.96
CA PRO A 90 6.27 -3.36 26.79
C PRO A 90 7.11 -3.71 25.58
N TRP A 91 6.45 -3.74 24.42
CA TRP A 91 7.12 -4.08 23.17
C TRP A 91 7.97 -2.94 22.62
N GLU A 92 8.98 -3.34 21.89
CA GLU A 92 9.71 -2.54 20.92
C GLU A 92 9.33 -3.05 19.53
N TYR A 93 8.91 -2.17 18.64
CA TYR A 93 8.50 -2.56 17.29
C TYR A 93 9.02 -1.60 16.21
N ILE A 94 9.05 -2.11 15.01
CA ILE A 94 9.24 -1.35 13.77
C ILE A 94 8.00 -1.49 12.93
N TRP A 95 7.68 -0.45 12.15
CA TRP A 95 6.52 -0.48 11.24
C TRP A 95 6.82 0.14 9.89
N ILE A 96 6.06 -0.29 8.89
CA ILE A 96 6.02 0.29 7.56
C ILE A 96 4.55 0.38 7.12
N GLU A 97 4.11 1.57 6.68
CA GLU A 97 2.82 1.78 6.05
C GLU A 97 3.02 1.84 4.53
N PHE A 98 2.29 1.03 3.81
CA PHE A 98 2.47 0.85 2.37
C PHE A 98 1.16 0.50 1.67
N ASP A 99 1.12 0.74 0.35
CA ASP A 99 0.07 0.29 -0.56
C ASP A 99 0.64 0.19 -1.97
N GLY A 100 -0.18 -0.18 -2.94
CA GLY A 100 0.20 -0.23 -4.34
C GLY A 100 -0.53 -1.34 -5.08
N LEU A 101 -0.48 -1.26 -6.40
CA LEU A 101 -1.23 -2.17 -7.27
C LEU A 101 -0.84 -3.64 -7.11
N ARG A 102 0.43 -3.90 -6.77
CA ARG A 102 0.95 -5.26 -6.57
C ARG A 102 0.84 -5.77 -5.12
N VAL A 103 0.60 -4.86 -4.17
CA VAL A 103 0.56 -5.23 -2.74
C VAL A 103 -0.55 -6.24 -2.45
N LYS A 104 -1.75 -5.99 -2.98
CA LYS A 104 -2.88 -6.90 -2.77
C LYS A 104 -2.61 -8.30 -3.33
N GLU A 105 -2.03 -8.37 -4.53
CA GLU A 105 -1.63 -9.65 -5.14
C GLU A 105 -0.58 -10.36 -4.27
N ALA A 106 0.48 -9.66 -3.86
CA ALA A 106 1.51 -10.20 -2.98
C ALA A 106 0.91 -10.75 -1.68
N LEU A 107 0.02 -9.98 -1.03
CA LEU A 107 -0.60 -10.40 0.22
C LEU A 107 -1.53 -11.62 0.06
N THR A 108 -2.12 -11.87 -1.11
CA THR A 108 -2.91 -13.09 -1.35
C THR A 108 -2.07 -14.36 -1.32
N THR A 109 -0.75 -14.26 -1.50
CA THR A 109 0.17 -15.39 -1.39
C THR A 109 0.60 -15.66 0.05
N THR A 110 0.34 -14.73 0.97
CA THR A 110 0.59 -14.87 2.40
C THR A 110 -0.62 -15.50 3.10
N GLU A 111 -0.44 -15.90 4.35
CA GLU A 111 -1.56 -16.36 5.21
C GLU A 111 -2.25 -15.19 5.93
N LEU A 112 -1.81 -13.93 5.68
CA LEU A 112 -2.32 -12.75 6.35
C LEU A 112 -3.67 -12.31 5.77
N THR A 113 -4.66 -12.19 6.65
CA THR A 113 -6.02 -11.74 6.34
C THR A 113 -6.58 -10.93 7.50
N LYS A 114 -7.71 -10.22 7.30
CA LYS A 114 -8.43 -9.56 8.42
C LYS A 114 -8.83 -10.55 9.53
N ASN A 115 -8.99 -11.83 9.21
CA ASN A 115 -9.31 -12.87 10.20
C ASN A 115 -8.05 -13.51 10.84
N ASN A 116 -6.89 -13.34 10.21
CA ASN A 116 -5.60 -13.84 10.68
C ASN A 116 -4.52 -12.77 10.43
N PRO A 117 -4.51 -11.68 11.19
CA PRO A 117 -3.59 -10.57 10.95
C PRO A 117 -2.17 -10.79 11.51
N VAL A 118 -1.97 -11.86 12.29
CA VAL A 118 -0.70 -12.09 13.00
C VAL A 118 0.30 -12.80 12.10
N TYR A 119 1.43 -12.15 11.89
CA TYR A 119 2.58 -12.71 11.17
C TYR A 119 3.42 -13.58 12.09
N HIS A 120 3.73 -14.76 11.61
CA HIS A 120 4.77 -15.63 12.17
C HIS A 120 5.33 -16.55 11.08
N THR A 121 6.59 -16.89 11.19
CA THR A 121 7.22 -17.88 10.30
C THR A 121 8.11 -18.84 11.07
N HIS A 122 8.16 -20.08 10.61
CA HIS A 122 9.04 -21.11 11.16
C HIS A 122 10.46 -21.00 10.61
N SER A 123 10.66 -20.34 9.48
CA SER A 123 11.97 -20.13 8.89
C SER A 123 12.70 -18.98 9.60
N LYS A 124 13.76 -19.32 10.33
CA LYS A 124 14.62 -18.33 10.98
C LYS A 124 15.28 -17.42 9.94
N ASP A 125 15.81 -17.98 8.86
CA ASP A 125 16.50 -17.25 7.79
C ASP A 125 15.58 -16.21 7.12
N ILE A 126 14.37 -16.61 6.71
CA ILE A 126 13.40 -15.71 6.10
C ILE A 126 12.99 -14.59 7.05
N ARG A 127 12.76 -14.91 8.33
CA ARG A 127 12.44 -13.92 9.35
C ARG A 127 13.55 -12.90 9.53
N GLU A 128 14.80 -13.35 9.63
CA GLU A 128 15.95 -12.47 9.83
C GLU A 128 16.12 -11.53 8.63
N LYS A 129 16.01 -12.03 7.39
CA LYS A 129 16.03 -11.21 6.17
C LYS A 129 14.89 -10.19 6.14
N LEU A 130 13.65 -10.59 6.43
CA LEU A 130 12.52 -9.66 6.49
C LEU A 130 12.76 -8.51 7.47
N VAL A 131 13.25 -8.84 8.68
CA VAL A 131 13.54 -7.85 9.71
C VAL A 131 14.71 -6.95 9.32
N GLU A 132 15.72 -7.50 8.67
CA GLU A 132 16.88 -6.75 8.16
C GLU A 132 16.44 -5.66 7.17
N GLU A 133 15.54 -5.98 6.23
CA GLU A 133 15.00 -5.01 5.28
C GLU A 133 14.20 -3.89 6.00
N MET A 134 13.34 -4.25 6.95
CA MET A 134 12.58 -3.26 7.73
C MET A 134 13.51 -2.37 8.57
N LEU A 135 14.52 -2.95 9.20
CA LEU A 135 15.52 -2.21 9.96
C LEU A 135 16.36 -1.30 9.08
N TYR A 136 16.70 -1.74 7.87
CA TYR A 136 17.41 -0.91 6.92
C TYR A 136 16.60 0.35 6.59
N ILE A 137 15.35 0.18 6.17
CA ILE A 137 14.44 1.28 5.84
C ILE A 137 14.33 2.28 7.01
N THR A 138 14.12 1.76 8.24
CA THR A 138 13.92 2.63 9.41
C THR A 138 15.18 3.36 9.87
N ARG A 139 16.37 2.80 9.62
CA ARG A 139 17.66 3.39 10.03
C ARG A 139 18.26 4.33 8.99
N HIS A 140 17.79 4.29 7.76
CA HIS A 140 18.35 5.08 6.66
C HIS A 140 17.29 5.97 5.97
N PRO A 141 16.54 6.82 6.72
CA PRO A 141 15.44 7.60 6.19
C PRO A 141 15.87 8.66 5.16
N SER A 142 17.16 8.97 5.11
CA SER A 142 17.75 9.95 4.17
C SER A 142 18.25 9.34 2.85
N GLU A 143 18.12 8.03 2.69
CA GLU A 143 18.48 7.35 1.44
C GLU A 143 17.51 7.74 0.31
N SER A 144 17.94 7.51 -0.93
CA SER A 144 17.10 7.82 -2.07
C SER A 144 15.79 7.02 -2.03
N PRO A 145 14.67 7.60 -2.47
CA PRO A 145 13.39 6.88 -2.53
C PRO A 145 13.47 5.57 -3.33
N TYR A 146 14.26 5.52 -4.39
CA TYR A 146 14.46 4.30 -5.18
C TYR A 146 15.16 3.19 -4.39
N HIS A 147 16.14 3.57 -3.56
CA HIS A 147 16.86 2.63 -2.72
C HIS A 147 15.93 2.02 -1.65
N LEU A 148 15.18 2.88 -0.95
CA LEU A 148 14.21 2.44 0.06
C LEU A 148 13.10 1.57 -0.53
N ILE A 149 12.59 1.90 -1.72
CA ILE A 149 11.61 1.06 -2.43
C ILE A 149 12.23 -0.28 -2.86
N GLY A 150 13.50 -0.33 -3.20
CA GLY A 150 14.22 -1.59 -3.44
C GLY A 150 14.17 -2.52 -2.23
N HIS A 151 14.48 -2.00 -1.03
CA HIS A 151 14.35 -2.74 0.23
C HIS A 151 12.90 -3.12 0.55
N MET A 152 11.93 -2.28 0.18
CA MET A 152 10.52 -2.60 0.35
C MET A 152 10.05 -3.77 -0.55
N TYR A 153 10.59 -3.90 -1.77
CA TYR A 153 10.34 -5.08 -2.62
C TYR A 153 10.95 -6.35 -2.00
N LEU A 154 12.15 -6.27 -1.43
CA LEU A 154 12.76 -7.42 -0.72
C LEU A 154 11.95 -7.80 0.51
N PHE A 155 11.48 -6.82 1.30
CA PHE A 155 10.56 -7.06 2.41
C PHE A 155 9.30 -7.82 1.97
N LEU A 156 8.63 -7.38 0.88
CA LEU A 156 7.45 -8.06 0.34
C LEU A 156 7.77 -9.48 -0.12
N ASP A 157 8.91 -9.69 -0.77
CA ASP A 157 9.33 -11.02 -1.21
C ASP A 157 9.53 -11.96 -0.01
N TYR A 158 10.22 -11.50 1.05
CA TYR A 158 10.38 -12.31 2.26
C TYR A 158 9.06 -12.51 3.02
N LEU A 159 8.14 -11.56 2.98
CA LEU A 159 6.81 -11.72 3.53
C LEU A 159 6.03 -12.83 2.80
N MET A 160 6.11 -12.87 1.47
CA MET A 160 5.52 -13.93 0.64
C MET A 160 6.18 -15.30 0.89
N GLN A 161 7.51 -15.35 0.99
CA GLN A 161 8.26 -16.57 1.29
C GLN A 161 7.98 -17.12 2.69
N SER A 162 7.50 -16.29 3.61
CA SER A 162 7.14 -16.69 4.97
C SER A 162 5.89 -17.59 5.04
N ALA A 163 5.08 -17.63 4.00
CA ALA A 163 3.88 -18.46 3.97
C ALA A 163 4.25 -19.95 3.84
N LYS A 164 3.52 -20.82 4.57
CA LYS A 164 3.72 -22.28 4.54
C LYS A 164 3.53 -22.89 3.17
N SER A 165 2.70 -22.29 2.35
CA SER A 165 2.43 -22.72 0.97
C SER A 165 2.93 -21.64 0.00
N SER A 166 4.25 -21.35 -0.02
CA SER A 166 4.78 -20.49 -1.05
C SER A 166 4.56 -21.17 -2.41
N LYS A 167 3.47 -20.80 -3.06
CA LYS A 167 3.31 -21.09 -4.49
C LYS A 167 4.38 -20.26 -5.18
N LEU A 168 5.51 -20.90 -5.48
CA LEU A 168 6.48 -20.33 -6.40
C LEU A 168 5.68 -19.77 -7.58
N VAL A 169 5.86 -18.49 -7.84
CA VAL A 169 5.24 -17.81 -8.98
C VAL A 169 5.78 -18.55 -10.21
N SER A 170 5.00 -19.50 -10.71
CA SER A 170 5.32 -20.19 -11.94
C SER A 170 5.31 -19.15 -13.06
N GLY A 171 6.29 -19.24 -13.96
CA GLY A 171 6.58 -18.28 -15.02
C GLY A 171 5.36 -17.59 -15.63
N GLY A 172 5.55 -16.32 -15.96
CA GLY A 172 4.49 -15.36 -16.31
C GLY A 172 3.40 -15.93 -17.21
N LYS A 173 2.16 -15.82 -16.78
CA LYS A 173 1.01 -16.22 -17.58
C LYS A 173 0.83 -15.21 -18.72
N MET A 174 0.28 -15.66 -19.84
CA MET A 174 -0.08 -14.76 -20.95
C MET A 174 -1.01 -13.60 -20.47
N SER A 175 -1.83 -13.85 -19.45
CA SER A 175 -2.62 -12.81 -18.77
C SER A 175 -1.76 -11.68 -18.19
N ASP A 176 -0.60 -12.00 -17.63
CA ASP A 176 0.30 -11.01 -17.00
C ASP A 176 0.94 -10.12 -18.07
N PHE A 177 1.22 -10.69 -19.25
CA PHE A 177 1.64 -9.92 -20.42
C PHE A 177 0.56 -8.91 -20.83
N TYR A 178 -0.69 -9.36 -21.01
CA TYR A 178 -1.79 -8.46 -21.39
C TYR A 178 -2.04 -7.36 -20.36
N ILE A 179 -1.92 -7.68 -19.07
CA ILE A 179 -2.08 -6.68 -18.00
C ILE A 179 -0.97 -5.65 -18.07
N LYS A 180 0.29 -6.08 -18.26
CA LYS A 180 1.44 -5.19 -18.41
C LYS A 180 1.28 -4.26 -19.62
N GLU A 181 0.86 -4.79 -20.76
CA GLU A 181 0.60 -3.99 -21.96
C GLU A 181 -0.54 -2.98 -21.72
N ALA A 182 -1.63 -3.40 -21.06
CA ALA A 182 -2.72 -2.51 -20.71
C ALA A 182 -2.28 -1.37 -19.78
N MET A 183 -1.46 -1.69 -18.78
CA MET A 183 -0.89 -0.68 -17.86
C MET A 183 0.02 0.30 -18.60
N ASN A 184 0.94 -0.19 -19.41
CA ASN A 184 1.81 0.64 -20.23
C ASN A 184 1.03 1.58 -21.15
N TYR A 185 -0.04 1.08 -21.78
CA TYR A 185 -0.90 1.91 -22.64
C TYR A 185 -1.61 3.01 -21.85
N ILE A 186 -2.14 2.67 -20.67
CA ILE A 186 -2.75 3.66 -19.76
C ILE A 186 -1.73 4.73 -19.35
N GLU A 187 -0.53 4.33 -18.94
CA GLU A 187 0.52 5.25 -18.53
C GLU A 187 0.95 6.23 -19.62
N GLN A 188 0.95 5.78 -20.87
CA GLN A 188 1.33 6.62 -22.00
C GLN A 188 0.20 7.50 -22.52
N ASN A 189 -1.05 7.14 -22.24
CA ASN A 189 -2.23 7.76 -22.87
C ASN A 189 -3.28 8.29 -21.90
N PHE A 190 -3.04 8.27 -20.57
CA PHE A 190 -4.04 8.63 -19.57
C PHE A 190 -4.65 10.03 -19.73
N GLN A 191 -3.90 10.98 -20.34
CA GLN A 191 -4.34 12.34 -20.62
C GLN A 191 -5.33 12.42 -21.76
N ASN A 192 -5.44 11.38 -22.60
CA ASN A 192 -6.33 11.33 -23.74
C ASN A 192 -7.68 10.69 -23.35
N ASP A 193 -8.69 10.88 -24.19
CA ASP A 193 -9.99 10.20 -24.02
C ASP A 193 -9.89 8.73 -24.48
N ILE A 194 -9.26 7.90 -23.64
CA ILE A 194 -9.12 6.47 -23.90
C ILE A 194 -10.25 5.67 -23.25
N SER A 195 -10.81 4.75 -24.00
CA SER A 195 -11.82 3.79 -23.55
C SER A 195 -11.19 2.45 -23.13
N ILE A 196 -11.94 1.64 -22.40
CA ILE A 196 -11.49 0.27 -22.06
C ILE A 196 -11.42 -0.63 -23.30
N GLU A 197 -12.22 -0.31 -24.33
CA GLU A 197 -12.17 -0.93 -25.65
C GLU A 197 -10.83 -0.68 -26.34
N ASP A 198 -10.34 0.55 -26.29
CA ASP A 198 -9.03 0.93 -26.88
C ASP A 198 -7.89 0.16 -26.16
N ILE A 199 -7.92 0.13 -24.83
CA ILE A 199 -6.94 -0.60 -24.02
C ILE A 199 -6.96 -2.10 -24.38
N ALA A 200 -8.14 -2.69 -24.50
CA ALA A 200 -8.29 -4.11 -24.84
C ALA A 200 -7.83 -4.39 -26.28
N GLY A 201 -8.12 -3.45 -27.20
CA GLY A 201 -7.71 -3.53 -28.61
C GLY A 201 -6.19 -3.56 -28.77
N VAL A 202 -5.46 -2.73 -28.05
CA VAL A 202 -3.98 -2.74 -28.04
C VAL A 202 -3.42 -4.07 -27.55
N CYS A 203 -4.08 -4.68 -26.58
CA CYS A 203 -3.69 -6.00 -26.06
C CYS A 203 -4.12 -7.16 -26.98
N GLY A 204 -4.88 -6.90 -28.05
CA GLY A 204 -5.42 -7.95 -28.94
C GLY A 204 -6.45 -8.87 -28.26
N ILE A 205 -7.16 -8.39 -27.24
CA ILE A 205 -8.15 -9.15 -26.47
C ILE A 205 -9.47 -8.36 -26.36
N ASN A 206 -10.55 -9.06 -26.02
CA ASN A 206 -11.82 -8.38 -25.79
C ASN A 206 -11.90 -7.72 -24.41
N ARG A 207 -12.74 -6.66 -24.30
CA ARG A 207 -12.98 -5.89 -23.07
C ARG A 207 -13.35 -6.76 -21.86
N SER A 208 -14.23 -7.74 -22.06
CA SER A 208 -14.70 -8.58 -20.95
C SER A 208 -13.58 -9.44 -20.38
N TYR A 209 -12.72 -9.99 -21.24
CA TYR A 209 -11.57 -10.77 -20.82
C TYR A 209 -10.53 -9.89 -20.13
N LEU A 210 -10.21 -8.71 -20.71
CA LEU A 210 -9.33 -7.74 -20.04
C LEU A 210 -9.85 -7.39 -18.65
N GLY A 211 -11.12 -7.03 -18.51
CA GLY A 211 -11.75 -6.69 -17.22
C GLY A 211 -11.61 -7.81 -16.19
N LYS A 212 -11.83 -9.06 -16.62
CA LYS A 212 -11.70 -10.24 -15.76
C LYS A 212 -10.27 -10.47 -15.29
N ILE A 213 -9.29 -10.52 -16.20
CA ILE A 213 -7.89 -10.79 -15.84
C ILE A 213 -7.31 -9.65 -15.04
N PHE A 214 -7.62 -8.40 -15.38
CA PHE A 214 -7.14 -7.21 -14.70
C PHE A 214 -7.66 -7.15 -13.24
N LYS A 215 -8.97 -7.34 -13.05
CA LYS A 215 -9.57 -7.37 -11.71
C LYS A 215 -9.03 -8.52 -10.85
N ASN A 216 -8.78 -9.68 -11.45
CA ASN A 216 -8.24 -10.84 -10.73
C ASN A 216 -6.78 -10.63 -10.29
N SER A 217 -5.95 -9.98 -11.11
CA SER A 217 -4.52 -9.80 -10.84
C SER A 217 -4.22 -8.50 -10.09
N VAL A 218 -4.89 -7.40 -10.43
CA VAL A 218 -4.63 -6.06 -9.88
C VAL A 218 -5.62 -5.71 -8.75
N GLY A 219 -6.73 -6.43 -8.67
CA GLY A 219 -7.79 -6.18 -7.67
C GLY A 219 -8.76 -5.06 -8.04
N HIS A 220 -8.46 -4.29 -9.07
CA HIS A 220 -9.26 -3.21 -9.62
C HIS A 220 -9.64 -3.49 -11.07
N SER A 221 -10.73 -2.89 -11.56
CA SER A 221 -11.02 -2.89 -12.98
C SER A 221 -10.04 -1.97 -13.74
N PRO A 222 -9.85 -2.16 -15.06
CA PRO A 222 -9.05 -1.22 -15.87
C PRO A 222 -9.54 0.23 -15.77
N GLN A 223 -10.85 0.44 -15.65
CA GLN A 223 -11.46 1.77 -15.47
C GLN A 223 -11.07 2.42 -14.15
N GLU A 224 -11.14 1.66 -13.06
CA GLU A 224 -10.71 2.14 -11.73
C GLU A 224 -9.21 2.43 -11.71
N PHE A 225 -8.42 1.60 -12.39
CA PHE A 225 -6.98 1.82 -12.53
C PHE A 225 -6.69 3.13 -13.28
N LEU A 226 -7.28 3.34 -14.45
CA LEU A 226 -7.12 4.59 -15.21
C LEU A 226 -7.52 5.81 -14.38
N MET A 227 -8.66 5.74 -13.69
CA MET A 227 -9.13 6.83 -12.83
C MET A 227 -8.12 7.11 -11.69
N ASN A 228 -7.66 6.10 -10.99
CA ASN A 228 -6.68 6.24 -9.92
C ASN A 228 -5.36 6.81 -10.44
N TYR A 229 -4.89 6.33 -11.59
CA TYR A 229 -3.68 6.85 -12.24
C TYR A 229 -3.80 8.35 -12.55
N ARG A 230 -4.91 8.77 -13.17
CA ARG A 230 -5.22 10.18 -13.44
C ARG A 230 -5.20 11.01 -12.15
N MET A 231 -5.77 10.50 -11.07
CA MET A 231 -5.82 11.22 -9.79
C MET A 231 -4.44 11.35 -9.13
N ILE A 232 -3.60 10.34 -9.23
CA ILE A 232 -2.20 10.42 -8.78
C ILE A 232 -1.47 11.51 -9.56
N LYS A 233 -1.58 11.53 -10.89
CA LYS A 233 -0.98 12.58 -11.73
C LYS A 233 -1.55 13.98 -11.43
N ALA A 234 -2.81 14.07 -11.07
CA ALA A 234 -3.40 15.32 -10.64
C ALA A 234 -2.78 15.85 -9.34
N THR A 235 -2.50 14.98 -8.35
CA THR A 235 -1.84 15.43 -7.11
C THR A 235 -0.43 15.95 -7.36
N GLU A 236 0.31 15.34 -8.28
CA GLU A 236 1.62 15.84 -8.70
C GLU A 236 1.53 17.26 -9.28
N LEU A 237 0.61 17.48 -10.23
CA LEU A 237 0.40 18.77 -10.85
C LEU A 237 -0.11 19.83 -9.84
N LEU A 238 -1.01 19.45 -8.95
CA LEU A 238 -1.51 20.33 -7.89
C LEU A 238 -0.41 20.80 -6.96
N LYS A 239 0.54 19.94 -6.63
CA LYS A 239 1.66 20.22 -5.74
C LYS A 239 2.79 21.02 -6.43
N LEU A 240 3.15 20.61 -7.65
CA LEU A 240 4.35 21.11 -8.33
C LEU A 240 4.10 22.34 -9.21
N THR A 241 2.84 22.66 -9.50
CA THR A 241 2.51 23.74 -10.45
C THR A 241 1.49 24.73 -9.87
N SER A 242 1.36 25.89 -10.54
CA SER A 242 0.32 26.87 -10.30
C SER A 242 -0.85 26.80 -11.29
N LEU A 243 -0.97 25.73 -12.06
CA LEU A 243 -2.07 25.51 -13.01
C LEU A 243 -3.42 25.67 -12.32
N SER A 244 -4.42 26.20 -13.03
CA SER A 244 -5.79 26.23 -12.49
C SER A 244 -6.32 24.82 -12.25
N ILE A 245 -7.35 24.68 -11.43
CA ILE A 245 -7.98 23.37 -11.19
C ILE A 245 -8.57 22.80 -12.50
N ALA A 246 -9.07 23.67 -13.39
CA ALA A 246 -9.55 23.27 -14.70
C ALA A 246 -8.43 22.73 -15.57
N ASP A 247 -7.28 23.44 -15.62
CA ASP A 247 -6.12 23.01 -16.42
C ASP A 247 -5.52 21.70 -15.90
N VAL A 248 -5.46 21.52 -14.58
CA VAL A 248 -5.05 20.22 -14.00
C VAL A 248 -6.01 19.11 -14.43
N GLY A 249 -7.33 19.35 -14.35
CA GLY A 249 -8.32 18.39 -14.83
C GLY A 249 -8.11 18.01 -16.29
N SER A 250 -7.94 19.01 -17.16
CA SER A 250 -7.67 18.80 -18.59
C SER A 250 -6.36 18.04 -18.84
N ALA A 251 -5.30 18.38 -18.11
CA ALA A 251 -3.99 17.73 -18.24
C ALA A 251 -3.99 16.24 -17.82
N VAL A 252 -4.98 15.82 -17.03
CA VAL A 252 -5.12 14.42 -16.61
C VAL A 252 -6.31 13.71 -17.28
N GLY A 253 -6.82 14.25 -18.39
CA GLY A 253 -7.83 13.61 -19.24
C GLY A 253 -9.27 13.79 -18.78
N TYR A 254 -9.60 14.90 -18.11
CA TYR A 254 -10.96 15.30 -17.78
C TYR A 254 -11.33 16.58 -18.56
N GLU A 255 -12.21 16.48 -19.52
CA GLU A 255 -12.70 17.65 -20.26
C GLU A 255 -13.52 18.61 -19.37
N ASN A 256 -14.18 18.07 -18.34
CA ASN A 256 -15.05 18.82 -17.45
C ASN A 256 -14.49 18.93 -16.04
N GLN A 257 -14.23 20.16 -15.57
CA GLN A 257 -13.70 20.45 -14.24
C GLN A 257 -14.59 19.89 -13.11
N LEU A 258 -15.93 19.87 -13.27
CA LEU A 258 -16.82 19.34 -12.23
C LEU A 258 -16.71 17.83 -12.09
N HIS A 259 -16.55 17.12 -13.21
CA HIS A 259 -16.31 15.68 -13.22
C HIS A 259 -14.96 15.36 -12.57
N PHE A 260 -13.91 16.11 -12.93
CA PHE A 260 -12.60 16.01 -12.28
C PHE A 260 -12.69 16.22 -10.78
N SER A 261 -13.29 17.33 -10.33
CA SER A 261 -13.37 17.68 -8.91
C SER A 261 -14.16 16.65 -8.09
N ARG A 262 -15.22 16.07 -8.67
CA ARG A 262 -15.99 15.00 -8.03
C ARG A 262 -15.16 13.70 -7.93
N ALA A 263 -14.49 13.30 -9.01
CA ALA A 263 -13.64 12.12 -9.00
C ALA A 263 -12.49 12.24 -8.00
N PHE A 264 -11.85 13.41 -7.96
CA PHE A 264 -10.79 13.71 -7.01
C PHE A 264 -11.28 13.65 -5.55
N LYS A 265 -12.41 14.31 -5.25
CA LYS A 265 -13.00 14.28 -3.90
C LYS A 265 -13.42 12.88 -3.47
N ASN A 266 -13.91 12.05 -4.39
CA ASN A 266 -14.27 10.65 -4.08
C ASN A 266 -13.06 9.81 -3.67
N ILE A 267 -11.87 10.11 -4.18
CA ILE A 267 -10.63 9.36 -3.87
C ILE A 267 -9.92 9.94 -2.66
N TYR A 268 -9.77 11.26 -2.58
CA TYR A 268 -8.98 11.92 -1.52
C TYR A 268 -9.79 12.52 -0.38
N GLY A 269 -11.12 12.47 -0.45
CA GLY A 269 -12.03 12.98 0.60
C GLY A 269 -12.23 14.49 0.56
N VAL A 270 -11.32 15.26 -0.04
CA VAL A 270 -11.33 16.73 -0.12
C VAL A 270 -11.29 17.21 -1.57
N ALA A 271 -11.73 18.45 -1.80
CA ALA A 271 -11.71 19.04 -3.13
C ALA A 271 -10.25 19.34 -3.60
N PRO A 272 -9.96 19.34 -4.93
CA PRO A 272 -8.60 19.59 -5.44
C PRO A 272 -7.98 20.90 -4.94
N ARG A 273 -8.78 21.96 -4.77
CA ARG A 273 -8.31 23.26 -4.27
C ARG A 273 -7.92 23.20 -2.79
N GLU A 274 -8.70 22.50 -1.99
CA GLU A 274 -8.46 22.28 -0.57
C GLU A 274 -7.19 21.44 -0.39
N TRP A 275 -7.11 20.33 -1.11
CA TRP A 275 -5.94 19.46 -1.13
C TRP A 275 -4.65 20.22 -1.46
N ARG A 276 -4.69 21.08 -2.49
CA ARG A 276 -3.54 21.93 -2.87
C ARG A 276 -3.09 22.83 -1.72
N ASN A 277 -4.03 23.46 -1.02
CA ASN A 277 -3.71 24.37 0.08
C ASN A 277 -3.07 23.64 1.27
N GLU A 278 -3.42 22.38 1.49
CA GLU A 278 -2.85 21.56 2.57
C GLU A 278 -1.46 20.97 2.24
N HIS A 279 -1.10 20.89 0.94
CA HIS A 279 0.12 20.20 0.50
C HIS A 279 1.12 21.11 -0.24
N LYS A 280 0.87 22.41 -0.34
CA LYS A 280 1.79 23.43 -0.75
C LYS A 280 2.40 24.13 0.46
#